data_c6fd83c90765b3e2f10fc5cebdb71868
#
_entry.id   c6fd83c90765b3e2f10fc5cebdb71868
#
_cell.length_a   1.000
_cell.length_b   1.000
_cell.length_c   1.000
_cell.angle_alpha   90.00
_cell.angle_beta   90.00
_cell.angle_gamma   90.00
#
_symmetry.space_group_name_H-M   'P 1'
#
loop_
_entity.id
_entity.type
_entity.pdbx_description
1 polymer ?
#
loop_
_entity_poly.entity_id
_entity_poly.type
_entity_poly.pdbx_seq_one_letter_code
_entity_poly.pdbx_strand_id
1 'polypeptide(L)'
;MNMVIRRTLFVLMCLLASSLYMYGQIAVKTNVAMDAVAIPNLGVEVGLSKKLTLDVPMYYNPWKYSDSKMLKLAMLQPELRYWLCDKFNGHFFGAHLMGGAYHTTGIDLPFSPFDDLKDFRYKGQFYGGGISYGYQFVLGRHWNLGATIGIGYAYVRYKK
;
A
#
# COMPACT_ATOMS: atom_id res chain seq x y z
N MET A 1 -9.42 -21.09 -20.71
CA MET A 1 -9.99 -21.12 -19.33
C MET A 1 -11.43 -21.60 -19.44
N ASN A 2 -11.74 -22.77 -18.89
CA ASN A 2 -13.02 -23.45 -19.08
C ASN A 2 -14.20 -22.63 -18.49
N MET A 3 -15.34 -22.66 -19.16
CA MET A 3 -16.56 -21.93 -18.76
C MET A 3 -16.99 -22.29 -17.31
N VAL A 4 -16.76 -23.51 -16.87
CA VAL A 4 -17.03 -23.96 -15.50
C VAL A 4 -16.14 -23.19 -14.51
N ILE A 5 -14.83 -23.07 -14.76
CA ILE A 5 -13.90 -22.33 -13.88
C ILE A 5 -14.30 -20.85 -13.77
N ARG A 6 -14.70 -20.21 -14.86
CA ARG A 6 -15.18 -18.82 -14.84
C ARG A 6 -16.43 -18.66 -13.99
N ARG A 7 -17.40 -19.59 -14.10
CA ARG A 7 -18.63 -19.57 -13.30
C ARG A 7 -18.33 -19.80 -11.83
N THR A 8 -17.46 -20.76 -11.51
CA THR A 8 -17.06 -21.05 -10.11
C THR A 8 -16.35 -19.87 -9.48
N LEU A 9 -15.41 -19.23 -10.21
CA LEU A 9 -14.71 -18.02 -9.75
C LEU A 9 -15.69 -16.85 -9.55
N PHE A 10 -16.66 -16.68 -10.44
CA PHE A 10 -17.67 -15.63 -10.32
C PHE A 10 -18.57 -15.84 -9.10
N VAL A 11 -19.04 -17.08 -8.88
CA VAL A 11 -19.85 -17.44 -7.69
C VAL A 11 -19.05 -17.26 -6.40
N LEU A 12 -17.77 -17.69 -6.36
CA LEU A 12 -16.89 -17.47 -5.22
C LEU A 12 -16.68 -15.97 -4.96
N MET A 13 -16.49 -15.18 -5.99
CA MET A 13 -16.35 -13.72 -5.86
C MET A 13 -17.63 -13.06 -5.36
N CYS A 14 -18.82 -13.52 -5.80
CA CYS A 14 -20.10 -13.04 -5.30
C CYS A 14 -20.33 -13.44 -3.84
N LEU A 15 -19.95 -14.66 -3.44
CA LEU A 15 -20.05 -15.13 -2.05
C LEU A 15 -19.09 -14.35 -1.14
N LEU A 16 -17.87 -14.08 -1.58
CA LEU A 16 -16.92 -13.22 -0.86
C LEU A 16 -17.45 -11.78 -0.75
N ALA A 17 -18.01 -11.24 -1.82
CA ALA A 17 -18.59 -9.88 -1.81
C ALA A 17 -19.81 -9.80 -0.85
N SER A 18 -20.66 -10.82 -0.81
CA SER A 18 -21.82 -10.83 0.09
C SER A 18 -21.43 -10.94 1.57
N SER A 19 -20.34 -11.64 1.89
CA SER A 19 -19.82 -11.71 3.27
C SER A 19 -19.24 -10.39 3.77
N LEU A 20 -18.77 -9.53 2.87
CA LEU A 20 -18.27 -8.19 3.20
C LEU A 20 -19.41 -7.22 3.60
N TYR A 21 -20.61 -7.40 3.11
CA TYR A 21 -21.77 -6.58 3.49
C TYR A 21 -22.17 -6.71 4.97
N MET A 22 -21.85 -7.82 5.61
CA MET A 22 -22.26 -8.08 6.99
C MET A 22 -21.38 -7.38 8.05
N TYR A 23 -20.14 -6.91 7.66
CA TYR A 23 -19.22 -6.21 8.56
C TYR A 23 -18.65 -4.89 7.98
N GLY A 24 -19.19 -4.47 6.84
CA GLY A 24 -18.58 -3.55 5.89
C GLY A 24 -18.58 -2.09 6.30
N GLN A 25 -17.75 -1.69 7.23
CA GLN A 25 -17.21 -0.32 7.19
C GLN A 25 -16.05 -0.32 6.20
N ILE A 26 -16.14 0.59 5.21
CA ILE A 26 -15.10 0.84 4.22
C ILE A 26 -14.57 2.24 4.45
N ALA A 27 -13.26 2.39 4.51
CA ALA A 27 -12.59 3.67 4.57
C ALA A 27 -11.72 3.86 3.30
N VAL A 28 -11.81 5.05 2.71
CA VAL A 28 -10.89 5.49 1.65
C VAL A 28 -9.85 6.38 2.29
N LYS A 29 -8.58 6.20 1.93
CA LYS A 29 -7.45 6.85 2.60
C LYS A 29 -6.43 7.38 1.60
N THR A 30 -5.72 8.40 2.00
CA THR A 30 -4.49 8.87 1.36
C THR A 30 -3.38 8.98 2.40
N ASN A 31 -2.14 8.84 1.97
CA ASN A 31 -0.96 9.05 2.80
C ASN A 31 -0.37 10.43 2.50
N VAL A 32 -0.66 11.39 3.38
CA VAL A 32 -0.25 12.79 3.22
C VAL A 32 1.27 12.95 3.11
N ALA A 33 2.06 12.11 3.79
CA ALA A 33 3.51 12.16 3.71
C ALA A 33 4.01 11.78 2.30
N MET A 34 3.37 10.81 1.66
CA MET A 34 3.69 10.43 0.28
C MET A 34 3.19 11.46 -0.73
N ASP A 35 2.02 12.06 -0.48
CA ASP A 35 1.51 13.15 -1.31
C ASP A 35 2.44 14.38 -1.25
N ALA A 36 3.03 14.67 -0.08
CA ALA A 36 3.96 15.79 0.10
C ALA A 36 5.27 15.61 -0.69
N VAL A 37 5.68 14.36 -0.98
CA VAL A 37 6.83 14.06 -1.85
C VAL A 37 6.41 13.74 -3.29
N ALA A 38 5.19 14.17 -3.66
CA ALA A 38 4.62 14.02 -5.00
C ALA A 38 4.49 12.56 -5.48
N ILE A 39 4.20 11.64 -4.57
CA ILE A 39 3.85 10.25 -4.86
C ILE A 39 2.34 10.05 -4.58
N PRO A 40 1.49 10.25 -5.60
CA PRO A 40 0.05 10.03 -5.46
C PRO A 40 -0.26 8.63 -4.97
N ASN A 41 -1.21 8.54 -4.05
CA ASN A 41 -1.60 7.26 -3.48
C ASN A 41 -3.08 7.25 -3.12
N LEU A 42 -3.65 6.07 -3.11
CA LEU A 42 -5.02 5.82 -2.70
C LEU A 42 -5.09 4.48 -2.00
N GLY A 43 -5.70 4.44 -0.84
CA GLY A 43 -5.92 3.21 -0.08
C GLY A 43 -7.41 2.96 0.17
N VAL A 44 -7.75 1.69 0.22
CA VAL A 44 -9.07 1.24 0.65
C VAL A 44 -8.87 0.27 1.81
N GLU A 45 -9.50 0.58 2.94
CA GLU A 45 -9.49 -0.29 4.11
C GLU A 45 -10.90 -0.86 4.37
N VAL A 46 -11.00 -2.16 4.51
CA VAL A 46 -12.25 -2.90 4.70
C VAL A 46 -12.24 -3.60 6.05
N GLY A 47 -13.31 -3.41 6.83
CA GLY A 47 -13.52 -4.13 8.08
C GLY A 47 -13.88 -5.58 7.84
N LEU A 48 -13.02 -6.51 8.28
CA LEU A 48 -13.25 -7.96 8.20
C LEU A 48 -13.99 -8.50 9.43
N SER A 49 -13.74 -7.90 10.59
CA SER A 49 -14.41 -8.23 11.86
C SER A 49 -14.48 -7.01 12.78
N LYS A 50 -14.85 -7.20 14.04
CA LYS A 50 -14.86 -6.11 15.03
C LYS A 50 -13.48 -5.50 15.28
N LYS A 51 -12.43 -6.32 15.17
CA LYS A 51 -11.04 -5.93 15.47
C LYS A 51 -10.06 -6.17 14.33
N LEU A 52 -10.53 -6.57 13.16
CA LEU A 52 -9.67 -6.90 12.04
C LEU A 52 -10.08 -6.11 10.81
N THR A 53 -9.09 -5.50 10.14
CA THR A 53 -9.28 -4.81 8.86
C THR A 53 -8.21 -5.22 7.87
N LEU A 54 -8.52 -5.14 6.58
CA LEU A 54 -7.59 -5.25 5.48
C LEU A 54 -7.46 -3.89 4.82
N ASP A 55 -6.27 -3.32 4.84
CA ASP A 55 -5.90 -2.08 4.17
C ASP A 55 -5.12 -2.40 2.89
N VAL A 56 -5.48 -1.78 1.78
CA VAL A 56 -4.84 -2.00 0.48
C VAL A 56 -4.48 -0.65 -0.15
N PRO A 57 -3.39 0.00 0.29
CA PRO A 57 -2.88 1.20 -0.34
C PRO A 57 -2.17 0.88 -1.66
N MET A 58 -2.42 1.72 -2.65
CA MET A 58 -1.75 1.74 -3.95
C MET A 58 -1.02 3.06 -4.12
N TYR A 59 0.21 2.97 -4.61
CA TYR A 59 1.06 4.12 -4.91
C TYR A 59 1.39 4.09 -6.39
N TYR A 60 1.19 5.22 -7.05
CA TYR A 60 1.48 5.32 -8.47
C TYR A 60 2.08 6.68 -8.80
N ASN A 61 3.35 6.68 -9.18
CA ASN A 61 4.05 7.88 -9.62
C ASN A 61 4.46 7.74 -11.09
N PRO A 62 3.79 8.43 -12.01
CA PRO A 62 4.12 8.42 -13.44
C PRO A 62 5.09 9.52 -13.86
N TRP A 63 5.53 10.41 -12.96
CA TRP A 63 6.16 11.68 -13.30
C TRP A 63 7.57 11.57 -13.86
N LYS A 64 7.84 12.42 -14.83
CA LYS A 64 9.18 12.86 -15.23
C LYS A 64 9.38 14.26 -14.66
N TYR A 65 10.40 14.44 -13.83
CA TYR A 65 10.70 15.75 -13.25
C TYR A 65 11.55 16.63 -14.18
N SER A 66 12.35 16.00 -15.07
CA SER A 66 13.18 16.64 -16.11
C SER A 66 13.60 15.58 -17.13
N ASP A 67 14.24 15.99 -18.25
CA ASP A 67 14.79 15.05 -19.24
C ASP A 67 15.89 14.15 -18.65
N SER A 68 16.53 14.59 -17.58
CA SER A 68 17.56 13.83 -16.85
C SER A 68 17.07 13.17 -15.56
N LYS A 69 15.85 13.51 -15.06
CA LYS A 69 15.34 13.03 -13.77
C LYS A 69 13.96 12.43 -13.91
N MET A 70 13.85 11.15 -13.64
CA MET A 70 12.60 10.40 -13.71
C MET A 70 12.48 9.46 -12.53
N LEU A 71 11.31 9.48 -11.87
CA LEU A 71 10.93 8.48 -10.89
C LEU A 71 9.54 7.95 -11.25
N LYS A 72 9.48 6.77 -11.81
CA LYS A 72 8.22 6.05 -11.97
C LYS A 72 8.16 4.95 -10.92
N LEU A 73 7.07 4.91 -10.19
CA LEU A 73 6.83 3.93 -9.13
C LEU A 73 5.40 3.42 -9.26
N ALA A 74 5.24 2.12 -9.23
CA ALA A 74 3.95 1.48 -8.99
C ALA A 74 4.13 0.47 -7.85
N MET A 75 3.40 0.63 -6.76
CA MET A 75 3.50 -0.22 -5.57
C MET A 75 2.13 -0.53 -5.00
N LEU A 76 1.95 -1.75 -4.56
CA LEU A 76 0.82 -2.23 -3.79
C LEU A 76 1.32 -2.77 -2.45
N GLN A 77 0.62 -2.44 -1.36
CA GLN A 77 1.04 -2.82 -0.01
C GLN A 77 -0.16 -3.29 0.84
N PRO A 78 -0.74 -4.47 0.57
CA PRO A 78 -1.79 -4.99 1.42
C PRO A 78 -1.30 -5.22 2.84
N GLU A 79 -2.09 -4.74 3.82
CA GLU A 79 -1.79 -4.80 5.24
C GLU A 79 -3.00 -5.31 6.02
N LEU A 80 -2.82 -6.37 6.77
CA LEU A 80 -3.78 -6.87 7.72
C LEU A 80 -3.55 -6.18 9.07
N ARG A 81 -4.58 -5.50 9.60
CA ARG A 81 -4.52 -4.72 10.85
C ARG A 81 -5.38 -5.35 11.93
N TYR A 82 -4.77 -5.54 13.09
CA TYR A 82 -5.46 -5.95 14.31
C TYR A 82 -5.56 -4.76 15.28
N TRP A 83 -6.79 -4.40 15.62
CA TRP A 83 -7.14 -3.27 16.48
C TRP A 83 -7.26 -3.71 17.93
N LEU A 84 -6.65 -2.99 18.86
CA LEU A 84 -6.75 -3.30 20.29
C LEU A 84 -8.14 -2.98 20.86
N CYS A 85 -8.76 -1.92 20.34
CA CYS A 85 -10.15 -1.56 20.62
C CYS A 85 -11.06 -1.99 19.46
N ASP A 86 -11.95 -1.13 19.03
CA ASP A 86 -12.77 -1.37 17.84
C ASP A 86 -12.00 -0.97 16.57
N LYS A 87 -12.37 -1.59 15.44
CA LYS A 87 -11.78 -1.25 14.15
C LYS A 87 -11.92 0.24 13.83
N PHE A 88 -10.90 0.81 13.15
CA PHE A 88 -10.80 2.22 12.80
C PHE A 88 -10.66 3.18 13.98
N ASN A 89 -10.36 2.70 15.18
CA ASN A 89 -10.21 3.53 16.36
C ASN A 89 -9.07 3.07 17.26
N GLY A 90 -8.18 4.00 17.63
CA GLY A 90 -7.10 3.78 18.58
C GLY A 90 -5.92 2.99 18.00
N HIS A 91 -5.32 2.18 18.83
CA HIS A 91 -4.08 1.46 18.52
C HIS A 91 -4.33 0.23 17.66
N PHE A 92 -3.42 -0.04 16.71
CA PHE A 92 -3.42 -1.25 15.91
C PHE A 92 -2.00 -1.77 15.65
N PHE A 93 -1.92 -3.07 15.43
CA PHE A 93 -0.75 -3.76 14.88
C PHE A 93 -1.10 -4.23 13.49
N GLY A 94 -0.15 -4.07 12.56
CA GLY A 94 -0.29 -4.48 11.17
C GLY A 94 0.78 -5.49 10.76
N ALA A 95 0.42 -6.35 9.82
CA ALA A 95 1.36 -7.16 9.05
C ALA A 95 1.09 -6.91 7.57
N HIS A 96 2.11 -6.50 6.83
CA HIS A 96 1.95 -6.12 5.43
C HIS A 96 2.89 -6.90 4.52
N LEU A 97 2.43 -7.11 3.31
CA LEU A 97 3.25 -7.46 2.16
C LEU A 97 3.37 -6.23 1.27
N MET A 98 4.45 -6.13 0.53
CA MET A 98 4.63 -5.08 -0.47
C MET A 98 5.19 -5.66 -1.75
N GLY A 99 4.77 -5.10 -2.87
CA GLY A 99 5.32 -5.43 -4.16
C GLY A 99 5.16 -4.28 -5.13
N GLY A 100 6.15 -4.10 -5.99
CA GLY A 100 6.11 -3.00 -6.93
C GLY A 100 7.21 -3.05 -7.97
N ALA A 101 7.11 -2.11 -8.89
CA ALA A 101 8.10 -1.85 -9.92
C ALA A 101 8.50 -0.39 -9.89
N TYR A 102 9.77 -0.13 -10.12
CA TYR A 102 10.29 1.22 -10.21
C TYR A 102 11.15 1.39 -11.46
N HIS A 103 11.18 2.62 -11.94
CA HIS A 103 12.08 3.05 -13.00
C HIS A 103 12.61 4.43 -12.63
N THR A 104 13.87 4.49 -12.27
CA THR A 104 14.53 5.72 -11.83
C THR A 104 15.70 6.06 -12.73
N THR A 105 15.91 7.36 -12.93
CA THR A 105 17.05 7.93 -13.67
C THR A 105 17.41 9.25 -13.01
N GLY A 106 18.70 9.46 -12.70
CA GLY A 106 19.23 10.74 -12.26
C GLY A 106 18.70 11.27 -10.93
N ILE A 107 18.24 10.42 -10.01
CA ILE A 107 17.69 10.86 -8.72
C ILE A 107 18.67 10.57 -7.59
N ASP A 108 18.96 11.60 -6.80
CA ASP A 108 19.63 11.48 -5.50
C ASP A 108 18.57 11.17 -4.42
N LEU A 109 18.64 9.99 -3.84
CA LEU A 109 17.84 9.65 -2.68
C LEU A 109 18.69 9.87 -1.42
N PRO A 110 18.28 10.72 -0.47
CA PRO A 110 19.11 11.14 0.68
C PRO A 110 19.45 10.02 1.67
N PHE A 111 18.97 8.82 1.48
CA PHE A 111 19.26 7.64 2.32
C PHE A 111 19.46 6.37 1.48
N SER A 112 19.84 6.51 0.20
CA SER A 112 20.09 5.36 -0.66
C SER A 112 21.51 4.80 -0.40
N PRO A 113 21.64 3.49 -0.18
CA PRO A 113 22.96 2.85 -0.13
C PRO A 113 23.63 2.73 -1.51
N PHE A 114 23.06 3.32 -2.55
CA PHE A 114 23.53 3.26 -3.94
C PHE A 114 23.99 4.64 -4.40
N ASP A 115 25.29 4.89 -4.33
CA ASP A 115 25.91 6.16 -4.76
C ASP A 115 25.85 6.40 -6.28
N ASP A 116 25.59 5.37 -7.09
CA ASP A 116 25.63 5.41 -8.55
C ASP A 116 24.30 5.73 -9.25
N LEU A 117 23.27 6.14 -8.52
CA LEU A 117 21.93 6.41 -9.11
C LEU A 117 21.92 7.63 -10.05
N LYS A 118 22.98 8.44 -10.03
CA LYS A 118 23.10 9.66 -10.84
C LYS A 118 23.33 9.39 -12.33
N ASP A 119 24.08 8.32 -12.64
CA ASP A 119 24.62 8.10 -13.99
C ASP A 119 23.93 6.97 -14.76
N PHE A 120 23.10 6.16 -14.13
CA PHE A 120 22.49 4.98 -14.74
C PHE A 120 20.97 4.97 -14.62
N ARG A 121 20.33 4.31 -15.61
CA ARG A 121 18.91 4.00 -15.61
C ARG A 121 18.69 2.69 -14.88
N TYR A 122 18.01 2.75 -13.73
CA TYR A 122 17.65 1.54 -12.99
C TYR A 122 16.17 1.22 -13.19
N LYS A 123 15.93 0.03 -13.70
CA LYS A 123 14.58 -0.55 -13.78
C LYS A 123 14.56 -1.82 -12.96
N GLY A 124 13.66 -1.88 -11.99
CA GLY A 124 13.61 -3.03 -11.10
C GLY A 124 12.21 -3.30 -10.56
N GLN A 125 12.14 -4.43 -9.90
CA GLN A 125 10.99 -4.88 -9.13
C GLN A 125 11.45 -5.14 -7.71
N PHE A 126 10.56 -4.91 -6.76
CA PHE A 126 10.80 -5.24 -5.37
C PHE A 126 9.57 -5.93 -4.78
N TYR A 127 9.81 -6.78 -3.82
CA TYR A 127 8.79 -7.42 -3.02
C TYR A 127 9.32 -7.66 -1.61
N GLY A 128 8.43 -7.61 -0.65
CA GLY A 128 8.83 -7.73 0.75
C GLY A 128 7.63 -7.81 1.66
N GLY A 129 7.90 -7.66 2.93
CA GLY A 129 6.88 -7.62 3.96
C GLY A 129 7.45 -7.10 5.27
N GLY A 130 6.55 -6.78 6.16
CA GLY A 130 6.93 -6.24 7.46
C GLY A 130 5.77 -6.20 8.44
N ILE A 131 6.05 -5.59 9.56
CA ILE A 131 5.08 -5.33 10.63
C ILE A 131 5.00 -3.84 10.87
N SER A 132 3.85 -3.40 11.32
CA SER A 132 3.57 -2.00 11.62
C SER A 132 2.86 -1.86 12.97
N TYR A 133 2.97 -0.69 13.53
CA TYR A 133 2.19 -0.24 14.67
C TYR A 133 1.68 1.16 14.38
N GLY A 134 0.43 1.41 14.71
CA GLY A 134 -0.16 2.71 14.46
C GLY A 134 -1.25 3.08 15.46
N TYR A 135 -1.62 4.34 15.35
CA TYR A 135 -2.73 4.92 16.09
C TYR A 135 -3.63 5.72 15.16
N GLN A 136 -4.94 5.52 15.29
CA GLN A 136 -5.94 6.26 14.53
C GLN A 136 -6.77 7.14 15.43
N PHE A 137 -6.76 8.44 15.14
CA PHE A 137 -7.57 9.46 15.77
C PHE A 137 -8.89 9.60 15.02
N VAL A 138 -10.00 9.42 15.71
CA VAL A 138 -11.33 9.68 15.16
C VAL A 138 -11.61 11.18 15.30
N LEU A 139 -11.57 11.91 14.19
CA LEU A 139 -11.79 13.36 14.18
C LEU A 139 -13.28 13.73 14.05
N GLY A 140 -14.12 12.78 13.66
CA GLY A 140 -15.54 13.00 13.50
C GLY A 140 -16.26 11.83 12.86
N ARG A 141 -17.48 12.05 12.39
CA ARG A 141 -18.30 10.96 11.81
C ARG A 141 -17.73 10.35 10.53
N HIS A 142 -16.93 11.09 9.76
CA HIS A 142 -16.46 10.69 8.43
C HIS A 142 -14.94 10.86 8.26
N TRP A 143 -14.23 11.43 9.24
CA TRP A 143 -12.81 11.75 9.13
C TRP A 143 -12.01 11.12 10.25
N ASN A 144 -10.93 10.48 9.85
CA ASN A 144 -9.93 9.92 10.76
C ASN A 144 -8.54 10.36 10.32
N LEU A 145 -7.65 10.54 11.28
CA LEU A 145 -6.23 10.77 11.05
C LEU A 145 -5.45 9.62 11.66
N GLY A 146 -4.59 8.97 10.87
CA GLY A 146 -3.75 7.86 11.32
C GLY A 146 -2.28 8.21 11.28
N ALA A 147 -1.54 7.74 12.28
CA ALA A 147 -0.08 7.71 12.28
C ALA A 147 0.38 6.26 12.37
N THR A 148 1.31 5.86 11.50
CA THR A 148 1.81 4.48 11.44
C THR A 148 3.33 4.50 11.29
N ILE A 149 4.00 3.63 12.05
CA ILE A 149 5.41 3.31 11.90
C ILE A 149 5.55 1.82 11.65
N GLY A 150 6.48 1.41 10.81
CA GLY A 150 6.69 0.00 10.49
C GLY A 150 8.14 -0.32 10.22
N ILE A 151 8.45 -1.60 10.32
CA ILE A 151 9.74 -2.18 9.95
C ILE A 151 9.50 -3.41 9.08
N GLY A 152 10.31 -3.57 8.05
CA GLY A 152 10.17 -4.70 7.13
C GLY A 152 11.43 -4.97 6.36
N TYR A 153 11.38 -6.03 5.58
CA TYR A 153 12.44 -6.43 4.67
C TYR A 153 11.91 -6.43 3.24
N ALA A 154 12.69 -5.87 2.31
CA ALA A 154 12.37 -5.88 0.89
C ALA A 154 13.53 -6.48 0.08
N TYR A 155 13.20 -7.40 -0.81
CA TYR A 155 14.10 -7.92 -1.81
C TYR A 155 13.94 -7.15 -3.10
N VAL A 156 15.05 -6.64 -3.64
CA VAL A 156 15.08 -5.79 -4.83
C VAL A 156 15.80 -6.52 -5.97
N ARG A 157 15.12 -6.64 -7.12
CA ARG A 157 15.72 -7.08 -8.38
C ARG A 157 15.82 -5.90 -9.32
N TYR A 158 17.01 -5.63 -9.80
CA TYR A 158 17.23 -4.54 -10.75
C TYR A 158 18.04 -5.00 -11.97
N LYS A 159 17.82 -4.32 -13.08
CA LYS A 159 18.66 -4.39 -14.28
C LYS A 159 19.25 -3.01 -14.50
N LYS A 160 20.56 -2.99 -14.75
CA LYS A 160 21.37 -1.83 -15.09
C LYS A 160 21.33 -1.61 -16.59
#